data_7b425ceb459c056379643ef4392e2ff5
#
_entry.id   7b425ceb459c056379643ef4392e2ff5
#
_cell.length_a   1.000
_cell.length_b   1.000
_cell.length_c   1.000
_cell.angle_alpha   90.00
_cell.angle_beta   90.00
_cell.angle_gamma   90.00
#
_symmetry.space_group_name_H-M   'P 1'
#
loop_
_entity.id
_entity.type
_entity.pdbx_description
1 polymer ?
#
loop_
_entity_poly.entity_id
_entity_poly.type
_entity_poly.pdbx_seq_one_letter_code
_entity_poly.pdbx_strand_id
1 'polypeptide(L)'
;MRYKIIIDSCGELLDEWKKDECFESIPLTLMVGAEQIIDDETFNQAEFIDKVAACPECPKSACPSPERYMRAYDCEAEHIYAVTLSSELSGSYNSALLGRDLIMEDHPDKKIHVFNSRSASIGESLIGMKIQECEEAGMSFEEVVSTVGHYIEGQHTFFILENLDTLRKNGRLSKVKALVASALKIKPVMGSTDDGNICQLDQARGMNRALIKLVEQVIEKTPDSAEKVLAISHCNCPARAQVLKEAFEERMKLAKIVVLDTAGVSSMYANDGGVIVAV
;
A
#
# COMPACT_ATOMS: atom_id res chain seq x y z
N MET A 1 -20.60 3.27 -17.04
CA MET A 1 -19.83 2.41 -16.07
C MET A 1 -20.43 2.61 -14.71
N ARG A 2 -20.70 1.53 -13.94
CA ARG A 2 -21.32 1.68 -12.62
C ARG A 2 -20.36 2.30 -11.61
N TYR A 3 -19.13 1.84 -11.56
CA TYR A 3 -18.13 2.35 -10.62
C TYR A 3 -16.74 2.49 -11.23
N LYS A 4 -15.92 3.35 -10.62
CA LYS A 4 -14.50 3.53 -10.91
C LYS A 4 -13.71 3.49 -9.60
N ILE A 5 -12.67 2.67 -9.55
CA ILE A 5 -11.74 2.57 -8.43
C ILE A 5 -10.38 3.11 -8.88
N ILE A 6 -9.91 4.12 -8.18
CA ILE A 6 -8.67 4.83 -8.46
C ILE A 6 -7.74 4.57 -7.28
N ILE A 7 -6.55 4.01 -7.53
CA ILE A 7 -5.58 3.69 -6.48
C ILE A 7 -4.28 4.44 -6.82
N ASP A 8 -3.67 5.12 -5.88
CA ASP A 8 -2.36 5.70 -6.16
C ASP A 8 -1.30 4.58 -6.28
N SER A 9 -0.22 4.83 -6.99
CA SER A 9 0.75 3.79 -7.37
C SER A 9 1.58 3.21 -6.22
N CYS A 10 1.34 3.67 -4.98
CA CYS A 10 1.86 2.96 -3.83
C CYS A 10 1.14 1.60 -3.65
N GLY A 11 -0.14 1.51 -4.02
CA GLY A 11 -0.90 0.26 -4.04
C GLY A 11 -0.59 -0.59 -5.28
N GLU A 12 -0.36 -1.87 -5.09
CA GLU A 12 -0.14 -2.81 -6.17
C GLU A 12 -1.45 -3.16 -6.87
N LEU A 13 -1.51 -3.00 -8.21
CA LEU A 13 -2.66 -3.45 -8.99
C LEU A 13 -2.58 -4.94 -9.27
N LEU A 14 -3.69 -5.65 -9.04
CA LEU A 14 -3.87 -7.03 -9.49
C LEU A 14 -3.79 -7.09 -11.02
N ASP A 15 -3.28 -8.19 -11.57
CA ASP A 15 -3.12 -8.33 -13.03
C ASP A 15 -4.45 -8.25 -13.80
N GLU A 16 -5.54 -8.69 -13.18
CA GLU A 16 -6.90 -8.56 -13.70
C GLU A 16 -7.36 -7.10 -13.78
N TRP A 17 -6.97 -6.27 -12.81
CA TRP A 17 -7.34 -4.85 -12.76
C TRP A 17 -6.60 -3.98 -13.79
N LYS A 18 -5.40 -4.38 -14.20
CA LYS A 18 -4.60 -3.65 -15.21
C LYS A 18 -5.29 -3.57 -16.57
N LYS A 19 -6.29 -4.44 -16.84
CA LYS A 19 -7.05 -4.52 -18.08
C LYS A 19 -8.51 -4.12 -17.91
N ASP A 20 -8.93 -3.81 -16.70
CA ASP A 20 -10.30 -3.46 -16.36
C ASP A 20 -10.46 -1.94 -16.32
N GLU A 21 -11.34 -1.39 -17.16
CA GLU A 21 -11.62 0.04 -17.22
C GLU A 21 -12.19 0.60 -15.90
N CYS A 22 -12.68 -0.28 -15.01
CA CYS A 22 -13.14 0.10 -13.68
C CYS A 22 -11.98 0.47 -12.73
N PHE A 23 -10.74 0.16 -13.09
CA PHE A 23 -9.57 0.46 -12.27
C PHE A 23 -8.63 1.44 -12.97
N GLU A 24 -8.03 2.33 -12.18
CA GLU A 24 -7.00 3.25 -12.64
C GLU A 24 -5.94 3.45 -11.57
N SER A 25 -4.65 3.39 -11.98
CA SER A 25 -3.55 3.79 -11.12
C SER A 25 -3.19 5.26 -11.33
N ILE A 26 -3.01 5.99 -10.24
CA ILE A 26 -2.49 7.36 -10.26
C ILE A 26 -1.01 7.32 -9.90
N PRO A 27 -0.09 7.54 -10.86
CA PRO A 27 1.32 7.40 -10.61
C PRO A 27 1.90 8.48 -9.72
N LEU A 28 2.68 8.05 -8.72
CA LEU A 28 3.64 8.90 -8.03
C LEU A 28 4.89 9.08 -8.92
N THR A 29 5.71 10.05 -8.58
CA THR A 29 7.01 10.26 -9.22
C THR A 29 8.12 9.86 -8.28
N LEU A 30 9.03 9.01 -8.75
CA LEU A 30 10.24 8.59 -8.05
C LEU A 30 11.44 9.40 -8.56
N MET A 31 12.38 9.69 -7.68
CA MET A 31 13.59 10.45 -8.01
C MET A 31 14.81 9.67 -7.49
N VAL A 32 15.72 9.35 -8.41
CA VAL A 32 17.01 8.71 -8.12
C VAL A 32 18.11 9.60 -8.67
N GLY A 33 18.81 10.33 -7.79
CA GLY A 33 19.69 11.41 -8.21
C GLY A 33 18.93 12.48 -9.01
N ALA A 34 19.34 12.73 -10.25
CA ALA A 34 18.70 13.69 -11.16
C ALA A 34 17.59 13.06 -12.04
N GLU A 35 17.44 11.74 -12.02
CA GLU A 35 16.47 11.04 -12.85
C GLU A 35 15.09 11.03 -12.18
N GLN A 36 14.05 11.32 -12.96
CA GLN A 36 12.66 11.15 -12.56
C GLN A 36 12.07 9.93 -13.26
N ILE A 37 11.42 9.07 -12.50
CA ILE A 37 10.77 7.84 -12.96
C ILE A 37 9.31 7.92 -12.55
N ILE A 38 8.41 7.75 -13.51
CA ILE A 38 6.98 7.70 -13.24
C ILE A 38 6.65 6.27 -12.81
N ASP A 39 5.92 6.13 -11.71
CA ASP A 39 5.50 4.84 -11.17
C ASP A 39 4.20 4.37 -11.85
N ASP A 40 4.29 4.10 -13.13
CA ASP A 40 3.18 3.65 -13.99
C ASP A 40 3.44 2.22 -14.53
N GLU A 41 2.67 1.81 -15.53
CA GLU A 41 2.78 0.49 -16.18
C GLU A 41 4.13 0.24 -16.85
N THR A 42 4.95 1.26 -17.06
CA THR A 42 6.30 1.13 -17.64
C THR A 42 7.37 0.88 -16.58
N PHE A 43 7.01 0.94 -15.27
CA PHE A 43 7.94 0.74 -14.18
C PHE A 43 8.57 -0.66 -14.21
N ASN A 44 9.89 -0.70 -14.15
CA ASN A 44 10.67 -1.94 -14.08
C ASN A 44 11.39 -2.03 -12.72
N GLN A 45 10.92 -2.94 -11.87
CA GLN A 45 11.44 -3.10 -10.50
C GLN A 45 12.94 -3.42 -10.47
N ALA A 46 13.41 -4.33 -11.36
CA ALA A 46 14.82 -4.74 -11.37
C ALA A 46 15.75 -3.58 -11.76
N GLU A 47 15.42 -2.87 -12.85
CA GLU A 47 16.18 -1.68 -13.25
C GLU A 47 16.17 -0.59 -12.19
N PHE A 48 15.05 -0.40 -11.51
CA PHE A 48 14.93 0.58 -10.43
C PHE A 48 15.83 0.24 -9.25
N ILE A 49 15.85 -1.02 -8.82
CA ILE A 49 16.72 -1.51 -7.74
C ILE A 49 18.19 -1.27 -8.08
N ASP A 50 18.59 -1.60 -9.32
CA ASP A 50 19.97 -1.39 -9.79
C ASP A 50 20.34 0.10 -9.79
N LYS A 51 19.44 0.98 -10.25
CA LYS A 51 19.64 2.44 -10.22
C LYS A 51 19.79 2.97 -8.80
N VAL A 52 18.93 2.54 -7.89
CA VAL A 52 19.00 2.92 -6.47
C VAL A 52 20.31 2.43 -5.84
N ALA A 53 20.74 1.21 -6.12
CA ALA A 53 21.98 0.66 -5.61
C ALA A 53 23.21 1.40 -6.13
N ALA A 54 23.20 1.88 -7.38
CA ALA A 54 24.29 2.62 -8.00
C ALA A 54 24.34 4.11 -7.58
N CYS A 55 23.23 4.66 -7.05
CA CYS A 55 23.12 6.08 -6.68
C CYS A 55 23.53 6.30 -5.21
N PRO A 56 24.48 7.17 -4.90
CA PRO A 56 24.87 7.48 -3.51
C PRO A 56 23.82 8.29 -2.77
N GLU A 57 22.89 8.95 -3.51
CA GLU A 57 21.83 9.75 -2.93
C GLU A 57 20.64 8.88 -2.54
N CYS A 58 19.98 9.26 -1.45
CA CYS A 58 18.75 8.59 -1.05
C CYS A 58 17.62 8.89 -2.06
N PRO A 59 16.95 7.87 -2.60
CA PRO A 59 15.83 8.11 -3.50
C PRO A 59 14.68 8.83 -2.78
N LYS A 60 13.88 9.57 -3.53
CA LYS A 60 12.73 10.34 -3.04
C LYS A 60 11.50 10.03 -3.87
N SER A 61 10.33 10.37 -3.32
CA SER A 61 9.06 10.31 -4.06
C SER A 61 8.27 11.61 -3.91
N ALA A 62 7.47 11.92 -4.91
CA ALA A 62 6.49 12.99 -4.88
C ALA A 62 5.09 12.41 -5.14
N CYS A 63 4.10 12.88 -4.36
CA CYS A 63 2.71 12.50 -4.56
C CYS A 63 2.15 13.10 -5.85
N PRO A 64 1.07 12.51 -6.40
CA PRO A 64 0.37 13.06 -7.56
C PRO A 64 -0.20 14.45 -7.26
N SER A 65 -0.33 15.29 -8.29
CA SER A 65 -0.97 16.59 -8.14
C SER A 65 -2.51 16.47 -8.04
N PRO A 66 -3.17 17.49 -7.45
CA PRO A 66 -4.65 17.53 -7.44
C PRO A 66 -5.28 17.44 -8.83
N GLU A 67 -4.67 18.07 -9.84
CA GLU A 67 -5.16 18.05 -11.22
C GLU A 67 -5.10 16.64 -11.83
N ARG A 68 -4.13 15.81 -11.39
CA ARG A 68 -4.07 14.40 -11.85
C ARG A 68 -5.25 13.60 -11.33
N TYR A 69 -5.61 13.79 -10.06
CA TYR A 69 -6.81 13.20 -9.46
C TYR A 69 -8.09 13.74 -10.09
N MET A 70 -8.20 15.07 -10.25
CA MET A 70 -9.34 15.71 -10.90
C MET A 70 -9.63 15.09 -12.29
N ARG A 71 -8.59 14.88 -13.11
CA ARG A 71 -8.73 14.24 -14.42
C ARG A 71 -9.21 12.79 -14.33
N ALA A 72 -8.78 12.03 -13.33
CA ALA A 72 -9.22 10.65 -13.15
C ALA A 72 -10.68 10.58 -12.66
N TYR A 73 -11.16 11.60 -11.93
CA TYR A 73 -12.55 11.72 -11.53
C TYR A 73 -13.47 12.20 -12.66
N ASP A 74 -12.91 12.76 -13.74
CA ASP A 74 -13.69 13.20 -14.92
C ASP A 74 -13.98 11.99 -15.82
N CYS A 75 -14.89 11.14 -15.38
CA CYS A 75 -15.35 9.95 -16.07
C CYS A 75 -16.87 9.75 -15.89
N GLU A 76 -17.45 8.84 -16.69
CA GLU A 76 -18.89 8.55 -16.73
C GLU A 76 -19.32 7.49 -15.68
N ALA A 77 -18.51 7.25 -14.65
CA ALA A 77 -18.89 6.33 -13.58
C ALA A 77 -19.93 6.96 -12.65
N GLU A 78 -20.90 6.15 -12.22
CA GLU A 78 -21.94 6.58 -11.25
C GLU A 78 -21.33 6.74 -9.85
N HIS A 79 -20.40 5.84 -9.49
CA HIS A 79 -19.68 5.84 -8.22
C HIS A 79 -18.18 5.90 -8.47
N ILE A 80 -17.48 6.81 -7.83
CA ILE A 80 -16.03 6.99 -7.97
C ILE A 80 -15.39 6.89 -6.59
N TYR A 81 -14.41 6.01 -6.46
CA TYR A 81 -13.67 5.78 -5.23
C TYR A 81 -12.19 5.96 -5.48
N ALA A 82 -11.54 6.81 -4.69
CA ALA A 82 -10.09 6.92 -4.67
C ALA A 82 -9.54 6.30 -3.38
N VAL A 83 -8.52 5.47 -3.51
CA VAL A 83 -7.75 4.91 -2.41
C VAL A 83 -6.35 5.48 -2.49
N THR A 84 -5.86 6.04 -1.41
CA THR A 84 -4.51 6.61 -1.33
C THR A 84 -3.72 5.99 -0.20
N LEU A 85 -2.42 5.98 -0.30
CA LEU A 85 -1.60 5.63 0.85
C LEU A 85 -1.86 6.56 2.03
N SER A 86 -1.48 6.11 3.24
CA SER A 86 -1.74 6.83 4.48
C SER A 86 -1.39 8.31 4.40
N SER A 87 -2.32 9.17 4.84
CA SER A 87 -2.13 10.63 4.96
C SER A 87 -1.00 11.01 5.92
N GLU A 88 -0.60 10.10 6.81
CA GLU A 88 0.53 10.27 7.73
C GLU A 88 1.90 10.07 7.03
N LEU A 89 1.90 9.44 5.85
CA LEU A 89 3.11 9.10 5.09
C LEU A 89 3.29 9.94 3.82
N SER A 90 2.19 10.45 3.25
CA SER A 90 2.20 11.15 1.96
C SER A 90 1.13 12.24 1.89
N GLY A 91 1.37 13.23 1.00
CA GLY A 91 0.36 14.22 0.62
C GLY A 91 -0.70 13.71 -0.37
N SER A 92 -0.61 12.46 -0.81
CA SER A 92 -1.50 11.86 -1.83
C SER A 92 -2.98 12.01 -1.46
N TYR A 93 -3.34 11.72 -0.20
CA TYR A 93 -4.69 11.88 0.30
C TYR A 93 -5.22 13.32 0.17
N ASN A 94 -4.42 14.30 0.57
CA ASN A 94 -4.80 15.71 0.45
C ASN A 94 -4.91 16.16 -1.01
N SER A 95 -4.02 15.68 -1.89
CA SER A 95 -4.12 15.93 -3.33
C SER A 95 -5.40 15.34 -3.92
N ALA A 96 -5.77 14.12 -3.52
CA ALA A 96 -7.00 13.46 -3.97
C ALA A 96 -8.25 14.20 -3.50
N LEU A 97 -8.29 14.68 -2.25
CA LEU A 97 -9.39 15.50 -1.73
C LEU A 97 -9.53 16.82 -2.50
N LEU A 98 -8.41 17.51 -2.73
CA LEU A 98 -8.43 18.77 -3.47
C LEU A 98 -8.84 18.55 -4.93
N GLY A 99 -8.39 17.48 -5.56
CA GLY A 99 -8.83 17.10 -6.92
C GLY A 99 -10.32 16.82 -6.99
N ARG A 100 -10.89 16.15 -5.96
CA ARG A 100 -12.34 15.96 -5.82
C ARG A 100 -13.07 17.29 -5.71
N ASP A 101 -12.63 18.16 -4.83
CA ASP A 101 -13.29 19.44 -4.59
C ASP A 101 -13.28 20.31 -5.86
N LEU A 102 -12.19 20.30 -6.62
CA LEU A 102 -12.09 21.01 -7.91
C LEU A 102 -13.08 20.48 -8.95
N ILE A 103 -13.20 19.17 -9.15
CA ILE A 103 -14.15 18.63 -10.15
C ILE A 103 -15.60 18.86 -9.72
N MET A 104 -15.90 18.85 -8.42
CA MET A 104 -17.25 19.05 -7.90
C MET A 104 -17.74 20.50 -8.02
N GLU A 105 -16.86 21.49 -8.28
CA GLU A 105 -17.27 22.86 -8.62
C GLU A 105 -18.08 22.89 -9.93
N ASP A 106 -17.66 22.08 -10.92
CA ASP A 106 -18.32 22.00 -12.23
C ASP A 106 -19.34 20.84 -12.29
N HIS A 107 -19.19 19.80 -11.47
CA HIS A 107 -19.99 18.58 -11.46
C HIS A 107 -20.46 18.21 -10.05
N PRO A 108 -21.36 19.01 -9.42
CA PRO A 108 -21.75 18.83 -8.01
C PRO A 108 -22.50 17.52 -7.73
N ASP A 109 -23.07 16.89 -8.75
CA ASP A 109 -23.85 15.64 -8.63
C ASP A 109 -22.98 14.37 -8.70
N LYS A 110 -21.67 14.48 -8.98
CA LYS A 110 -20.78 13.32 -8.99
C LYS A 110 -20.62 12.72 -7.60
N LYS A 111 -20.75 11.40 -7.51
CA LYS A 111 -20.51 10.66 -6.26
C LYS A 111 -19.05 10.23 -6.19
N ILE A 112 -18.24 11.00 -5.48
CA ILE A 112 -16.79 10.75 -5.32
C ILE A 112 -16.45 10.62 -3.83
N HIS A 113 -15.84 9.50 -3.45
CA HIS A 113 -15.28 9.31 -2.11
C HIS A 113 -13.78 9.01 -2.15
N VAL A 114 -13.03 9.62 -1.22
CA VAL A 114 -11.59 9.41 -1.08
C VAL A 114 -11.32 8.70 0.24
N PHE A 115 -10.80 7.48 0.16
CA PHE A 115 -10.37 6.70 1.31
C PHE A 115 -8.91 6.98 1.65
N ASN A 116 -8.67 7.40 2.89
CA ASN A 116 -7.35 7.31 3.49
C ASN A 116 -7.13 5.85 3.92
N SER A 117 -6.26 5.13 3.23
CA SER A 117 -6.04 3.71 3.52
C SER A 117 -5.52 3.43 4.94
N ARG A 118 -4.90 4.43 5.59
CA ARG A 118 -4.10 4.26 6.81
C ARG A 118 -3.03 3.17 6.69
N SER A 119 -2.68 2.85 5.47
CA SER A 119 -1.78 1.78 5.05
C SER A 119 -0.85 2.26 3.92
N ALA A 120 -0.15 1.34 3.31
CA ALA A 120 0.65 1.51 2.11
C ALA A 120 0.79 0.17 1.40
N SER A 121 1.23 0.19 0.12
CA SER A 121 1.50 -1.02 -0.64
C SER A 121 0.26 -1.91 -0.75
N ILE A 122 0.41 -3.20 -0.58
CA ILE A 122 -0.65 -4.21 -0.74
C ILE A 122 -1.90 -3.96 0.14
N GLY A 123 -1.80 -3.14 1.18
CA GLY A 123 -2.96 -2.77 1.99
C GLY A 123 -3.96 -1.87 1.24
N GLU A 124 -3.49 -1.07 0.30
CA GLU A 124 -4.38 -0.29 -0.58
C GLU A 124 -5.12 -1.19 -1.56
N SER A 125 -4.43 -2.23 -2.06
CA SER A 125 -5.02 -3.24 -2.94
C SER A 125 -6.16 -4.00 -2.24
N LEU A 126 -6.01 -4.35 -0.96
CA LEU A 126 -7.09 -4.98 -0.18
C LEU A 126 -8.32 -4.08 -0.07
N ILE A 127 -8.12 -2.77 0.08
CA ILE A 127 -9.24 -1.82 0.12
C ILE A 127 -9.91 -1.76 -1.26
N GLY A 128 -9.14 -1.73 -2.35
CA GLY A 128 -9.68 -1.82 -3.71
C GLY A 128 -10.52 -3.09 -3.92
N MET A 129 -10.03 -4.24 -3.45
CA MET A 129 -10.79 -5.51 -3.49
C MET A 129 -12.10 -5.42 -2.71
N LYS A 130 -12.08 -4.78 -1.53
CA LYS A 130 -13.28 -4.61 -0.71
C LYS A 130 -14.30 -3.68 -1.35
N ILE A 131 -13.86 -2.60 -2.01
CA ILE A 131 -14.75 -1.74 -2.78
C ILE A 131 -15.40 -2.52 -3.92
N GLN A 132 -14.61 -3.27 -4.69
CA GLN A 132 -15.11 -4.11 -5.78
C GLN A 132 -16.14 -5.11 -5.29
N GLU A 133 -15.87 -5.84 -4.22
CA GLU A 133 -16.79 -6.80 -3.59
C GLU A 133 -18.14 -6.15 -3.24
N CYS A 134 -18.12 -4.97 -2.61
CA CYS A 134 -19.31 -4.23 -2.23
C CYS A 134 -20.13 -3.77 -3.45
N GLU A 135 -19.47 -3.25 -4.48
CA GLU A 135 -20.11 -2.82 -5.73
C GLU A 135 -20.72 -4.00 -6.50
N GLU A 136 -20.02 -5.12 -6.59
CA GLU A 136 -20.50 -6.33 -7.23
C GLU A 136 -21.68 -6.96 -6.46
N ALA A 137 -21.72 -6.79 -5.13
CA ALA A 137 -22.86 -7.16 -4.30
C ALA A 137 -24.08 -6.24 -4.47
N GLY A 138 -23.95 -5.16 -5.23
CA GLY A 138 -25.04 -4.24 -5.53
C GLY A 138 -25.34 -3.21 -4.46
N MET A 139 -24.40 -2.95 -3.54
CA MET A 139 -24.55 -1.93 -2.49
C MET A 139 -24.69 -0.52 -3.08
N SER A 140 -25.39 0.36 -2.38
CA SER A 140 -25.42 1.78 -2.68
C SER A 140 -24.07 2.45 -2.38
N PHE A 141 -23.84 3.62 -2.95
CA PHE A 141 -22.61 4.39 -2.70
C PHE A 141 -22.32 4.60 -1.20
N GLU A 142 -23.35 4.98 -0.45
CA GLU A 142 -23.26 5.25 0.98
C GLU A 142 -22.96 3.98 1.79
N GLU A 143 -23.54 2.83 1.39
CA GLU A 143 -23.26 1.53 2.01
C GLU A 143 -21.81 1.08 1.72
N VAL A 144 -21.31 1.26 0.48
CA VAL A 144 -19.92 0.99 0.13
C VAL A 144 -18.99 1.83 1.00
N VAL A 145 -19.22 3.16 1.05
CA VAL A 145 -18.40 4.09 1.85
C VAL A 145 -18.34 3.67 3.32
N SER A 146 -19.50 3.35 3.90
CA SER A 146 -19.57 2.92 5.31
C SER A 146 -18.88 1.58 5.54
N THR A 147 -19.13 0.58 4.68
CA THR A 147 -18.57 -0.78 4.82
C THR A 147 -17.06 -0.78 4.67
N VAL A 148 -16.55 -0.07 3.65
CA VAL A 148 -15.11 0.04 3.40
C VAL A 148 -14.42 0.88 4.49
N GLY A 149 -15.10 1.91 5.02
CA GLY A 149 -14.60 2.66 6.17
C GLY A 149 -14.35 1.77 7.39
N HIS A 150 -15.30 0.92 7.75
CA HIS A 150 -15.13 -0.07 8.84
C HIS A 150 -14.05 -1.13 8.51
N TYR A 151 -13.95 -1.54 7.25
CA TYR A 151 -12.89 -2.46 6.82
C TYR A 151 -11.50 -1.86 7.06
N ILE A 152 -11.29 -0.58 6.71
CA ILE A 152 -10.03 0.14 6.94
C ILE A 152 -9.69 0.22 8.44
N GLU A 153 -10.66 0.40 9.32
CA GLU A 153 -10.45 0.42 10.76
C GLU A 153 -9.94 -0.91 11.32
N GLY A 154 -10.34 -2.03 10.71
CA GLY A 154 -9.92 -3.38 11.08
C GLY A 154 -8.72 -3.93 10.30
N GLN A 155 -8.16 -3.16 9.35
CA GLN A 155 -7.02 -3.59 8.56
C GLN A 155 -5.70 -3.31 9.26
N HIS A 156 -4.79 -4.27 9.23
CA HIS A 156 -3.44 -4.14 9.78
C HIS A 156 -2.38 -4.34 8.70
N THR A 157 -1.33 -3.53 8.77
CA THR A 157 -0.16 -3.63 7.89
C THR A 157 1.06 -4.00 8.69
N PHE A 158 1.86 -4.93 8.17
CA PHE A 158 3.09 -5.43 8.79
C PHE A 158 4.19 -5.47 7.73
N PHE A 159 5.43 -5.22 8.13
CA PHE A 159 6.53 -5.33 7.17
C PHE A 159 7.89 -5.59 7.83
N ILE A 160 8.77 -6.19 7.06
CA ILE A 160 10.19 -6.34 7.38
C ILE A 160 11.00 -5.93 6.15
N LEU A 161 11.94 -5.02 6.34
CA LEU A 161 12.82 -4.51 5.30
C LEU A 161 14.27 -4.89 5.59
N GLU A 162 15.09 -4.96 4.53
CA GLU A 162 16.53 -5.20 4.72
C GLU A 162 17.20 -4.07 5.49
N ASN A 163 16.76 -2.83 5.25
CA ASN A 163 17.14 -1.67 6.04
C ASN A 163 15.98 -0.66 6.09
N LEU A 164 16.05 0.29 7.00
CA LEU A 164 15.05 1.34 7.17
C LEU A 164 15.57 2.72 6.77
N ASP A 165 16.71 2.78 6.08
CA ASP A 165 17.40 4.04 5.80
C ASP A 165 16.58 4.96 4.88
N THR A 166 15.92 4.42 3.85
CA THR A 166 15.06 5.20 2.96
C THR A 166 13.90 5.82 3.72
N LEU A 167 13.21 5.05 4.56
CA LEU A 167 12.13 5.57 5.42
C LEU A 167 12.63 6.64 6.39
N ARG A 168 13.79 6.41 7.02
CA ARG A 168 14.39 7.33 7.98
C ARG A 168 14.83 8.64 7.31
N LYS A 169 15.57 8.57 6.20
CA LYS A 169 16.09 9.74 5.49
C LYS A 169 14.98 10.60 4.88
N ASN A 170 13.89 9.98 4.48
CA ASN A 170 12.70 10.66 3.97
C ASN A 170 11.71 11.07 5.09
N GLY A 171 12.04 10.87 6.38
CA GLY A 171 11.26 11.38 7.52
C GLY A 171 10.01 10.56 7.88
N ARG A 172 9.78 9.38 7.29
CA ARG A 172 8.61 8.53 7.57
C ARG A 172 8.72 7.72 8.86
N LEU A 173 9.87 7.78 9.54
CA LEU A 173 10.09 7.17 10.86
C LEU A 173 10.21 8.21 12.00
N SER A 174 9.89 9.47 11.76
CA SER A 174 10.05 10.54 12.75
C SER A 174 9.22 10.32 14.04
N LYS A 175 8.08 9.62 13.94
CA LYS A 175 7.21 9.27 15.07
C LYS A 175 7.59 7.95 15.75
N VAL A 176 8.53 7.18 15.20
CA VAL A 176 8.97 5.90 15.78
C VAL A 176 9.93 6.16 16.93
N LYS A 177 9.47 5.94 18.17
CA LYS A 177 10.30 6.08 19.37
C LYS A 177 11.37 4.98 19.40
N ALA A 178 12.64 5.39 19.49
CA ALA A 178 13.79 4.52 19.76
C ALA A 178 13.91 3.27 18.87
N LEU A 179 14.07 3.48 17.56
CA LEU A 179 14.57 2.42 16.68
C LEU A 179 15.97 1.99 17.16
N VAL A 180 16.08 0.79 17.74
CA VAL A 180 17.38 0.17 18.06
C VAL A 180 18.02 -0.32 16.77
N ALA A 181 18.30 0.61 15.86
CA ALA A 181 18.79 0.32 14.51
C ALA A 181 20.30 0.05 14.45
N SER A 182 21.02 0.06 15.57
CA SER A 182 22.49 -0.01 15.56
C SER A 182 23.10 -1.35 15.98
N ALA A 183 22.28 -2.32 16.39
CA ALA A 183 22.82 -3.64 16.73
C ALA A 183 22.94 -4.50 15.46
N LEU A 184 24.16 -4.96 15.18
CA LEU A 184 24.50 -5.79 14.03
C LEU A 184 23.52 -6.98 13.90
N LYS A 185 22.85 -7.08 12.74
CA LYS A 185 21.89 -8.15 12.38
C LYS A 185 20.52 -8.10 13.10
N ILE A 186 20.17 -7.04 13.79
CA ILE A 186 18.78 -6.87 14.29
C ILE A 186 17.89 -6.43 13.12
N LYS A 187 16.78 -7.17 12.94
CA LYS A 187 15.73 -6.86 11.97
C LYS A 187 14.47 -6.49 12.76
N PRO A 188 14.02 -5.23 12.71
CA PRO A 188 12.76 -4.84 13.32
C PRO A 188 11.58 -5.39 12.51
N VAL A 189 10.56 -5.84 13.22
CA VAL A 189 9.22 -6.14 12.69
C VAL A 189 8.39 -4.88 12.86
N MET A 190 7.98 -4.31 11.76
CA MET A 190 7.28 -3.03 11.72
C MET A 190 5.80 -3.25 11.39
N GLY A 191 4.99 -2.26 11.69
CA GLY A 191 3.58 -2.26 11.33
C GLY A 191 3.00 -0.85 11.30
N SER A 192 1.69 -0.76 11.10
CA SER A 192 0.92 0.47 11.19
C SER A 192 0.24 0.64 12.55
N THR A 193 0.09 1.89 12.98
CA THR A 193 -0.88 2.28 14.02
C THR A 193 -2.26 2.45 13.40
N ASP A 194 -3.29 2.57 14.23
CA ASP A 194 -4.67 2.80 13.78
C ASP A 194 -4.83 4.10 12.95
N ASP A 195 -3.96 5.08 13.21
CA ASP A 195 -3.91 6.35 12.43
C ASP A 195 -3.12 6.24 11.12
N GLY A 196 -2.47 5.09 10.84
CA GLY A 196 -1.66 4.89 9.65
C GLY A 196 -0.21 5.41 9.74
N ASN A 197 0.31 5.65 10.97
CA ASN A 197 1.73 5.90 11.18
C ASN A 197 2.51 4.58 11.25
N ILE A 198 3.80 4.62 10.91
CA ILE A 198 4.68 3.47 11.10
C ILE A 198 5.01 3.30 12.60
N CYS A 199 4.98 2.06 13.08
CA CYS A 199 5.42 1.70 14.42
C CYS A 199 6.28 0.44 14.40
N GLN A 200 7.10 0.25 15.44
CA GLN A 200 7.81 -1.01 15.66
C GLN A 200 6.95 -1.92 16.55
N LEU A 201 6.71 -3.13 16.09
CA LEU A 201 5.94 -4.15 16.80
C LEU A 201 6.85 -5.10 17.58
N ASP A 202 7.93 -5.57 16.94
CA ASP A 202 8.89 -6.52 17.51
C ASP A 202 10.26 -6.37 16.85
N GLN A 203 11.19 -7.23 17.18
CA GLN A 203 12.50 -7.33 16.53
C GLN A 203 13.11 -8.72 16.71
N ALA A 204 13.96 -9.13 15.79
CA ALA A 204 14.69 -10.39 15.89
C ALA A 204 16.11 -10.30 15.33
N ARG A 205 16.95 -11.23 15.73
CA ARG A 205 18.30 -11.34 15.17
C ARG A 205 18.28 -12.19 13.91
N GLY A 206 18.45 -11.55 12.76
CA GLY A 206 18.44 -12.17 11.43
C GLY A 206 17.03 -12.29 10.83
N MET A 207 16.98 -12.35 9.49
CA MET A 207 15.74 -12.29 8.71
C MET A 207 14.79 -13.45 9.04
N ASN A 208 15.26 -14.69 9.08
CA ASN A 208 14.37 -15.84 9.30
C ASN A 208 13.60 -15.77 10.63
N ARG A 209 14.27 -15.32 11.70
CA ARG A 209 13.57 -15.12 12.99
C ARG A 209 12.62 -13.95 12.96
N ALA A 210 12.94 -12.89 12.22
CA ALA A 210 12.05 -11.75 12.05
C ALA A 210 10.79 -12.13 11.28
N LEU A 211 10.89 -12.97 10.24
CA LEU A 211 9.73 -13.50 9.51
C LEU A 211 8.81 -14.34 10.42
N ILE A 212 9.38 -15.19 11.29
CA ILE A 212 8.59 -15.95 12.27
C ILE A 212 7.81 -14.98 13.18
N LYS A 213 8.48 -13.95 13.70
CA LYS A 213 7.83 -12.95 14.54
C LYS A 213 6.79 -12.12 13.81
N LEU A 214 7.00 -11.81 12.53
CA LEU A 214 5.97 -11.15 11.72
C LEU A 214 4.72 -12.01 11.61
N VAL A 215 4.87 -13.31 11.33
CA VAL A 215 3.74 -14.25 11.28
C VAL A 215 3.01 -14.31 12.65
N GLU A 216 3.74 -14.34 13.76
CA GLU A 216 3.17 -14.31 15.12
C GLU A 216 2.38 -13.01 15.36
N GLN A 217 2.91 -11.86 14.96
CA GLN A 217 2.21 -10.58 15.09
C GLN A 217 0.94 -10.50 14.24
N VAL A 218 0.97 -11.03 13.01
CA VAL A 218 -0.22 -11.10 12.14
C VAL A 218 -1.29 -11.96 12.79
N ILE A 219 -0.94 -13.16 13.27
CA ILE A 219 -1.89 -14.09 13.91
C ILE A 219 -2.50 -13.47 15.18
N GLU A 220 -1.68 -12.84 16.01
CA GLU A 220 -2.13 -12.19 17.26
C GLU A 220 -3.14 -11.07 17.00
N LYS A 221 -2.89 -10.25 15.96
CA LYS A 221 -3.77 -9.13 15.60
C LYS A 221 -4.97 -9.50 14.74
N THR A 222 -5.05 -10.75 14.28
CA THR A 222 -6.10 -11.22 13.37
C THR A 222 -6.75 -12.50 13.90
N PRO A 223 -7.40 -12.48 15.10
CA PRO A 223 -8.01 -13.67 15.69
C PRO A 223 -9.14 -14.23 14.83
N ASP A 224 -9.93 -13.39 14.18
CA ASP A 224 -11.08 -13.76 13.34
C ASP A 224 -10.70 -13.69 11.86
N SER A 225 -9.86 -14.64 11.40
CA SER A 225 -9.27 -14.59 10.06
C SER A 225 -10.04 -15.38 8.98
N ALA A 226 -11.05 -16.17 9.34
CA ALA A 226 -11.66 -17.17 8.44
C ALA A 226 -12.25 -16.59 7.13
N GLU A 227 -12.74 -15.35 7.16
CA GLU A 227 -13.30 -14.65 6.01
C GLU A 227 -12.37 -13.57 5.45
N LYS A 228 -11.19 -13.42 6.04
CA LYS A 228 -10.25 -12.36 5.62
C LYS A 228 -9.39 -12.81 4.45
N VAL A 229 -9.08 -11.84 3.59
CA VAL A 229 -8.03 -11.95 2.58
C VAL A 229 -6.74 -11.41 3.21
N LEU A 230 -5.68 -12.21 3.18
CA LEU A 230 -4.34 -11.76 3.53
C LEU A 230 -3.57 -11.49 2.24
N ALA A 231 -2.85 -10.38 2.19
CA ALA A 231 -2.08 -10.03 1.03
C ALA A 231 -0.61 -9.77 1.39
N ILE A 232 0.29 -10.23 0.52
CA ILE A 232 1.74 -10.12 0.65
C ILE A 232 2.27 -9.41 -0.57
N SER A 233 3.04 -8.34 -0.40
CA SER A 233 3.88 -7.80 -1.46
C SER A 233 5.35 -7.96 -1.12
N HIS A 234 6.18 -8.12 -2.14
CA HIS A 234 7.62 -8.32 -1.98
C HIS A 234 8.43 -7.54 -3.02
N CYS A 235 9.59 -7.08 -2.61
CA CYS A 235 10.53 -6.44 -3.50
C CYS A 235 11.66 -7.43 -3.84
N ASN A 236 11.62 -7.97 -5.06
CA ASN A 236 12.62 -8.89 -5.61
C ASN A 236 12.96 -10.10 -4.70
N CYS A 237 12.00 -10.62 -3.95
CA CYS A 237 12.24 -11.77 -3.05
C CYS A 237 11.10 -12.78 -3.03
N PRO A 238 10.70 -13.37 -4.18
CA PRO A 238 9.56 -14.28 -4.27
C PRO A 238 9.68 -15.51 -3.36
N ALA A 239 10.89 -16.03 -3.15
CA ALA A 239 11.12 -17.13 -2.24
C ALA A 239 10.76 -16.79 -0.78
N ARG A 240 11.01 -15.55 -0.35
CA ARG A 240 10.64 -15.07 0.99
C ARG A 240 9.13 -14.91 1.13
N ALA A 241 8.47 -14.37 0.09
CA ALA A 241 7.02 -14.29 0.04
C ALA A 241 6.36 -15.67 0.08
N GLN A 242 6.92 -16.66 -0.60
CA GLN A 242 6.44 -18.04 -0.58
C GLN A 242 6.54 -18.67 0.81
N VAL A 243 7.65 -18.47 1.52
CA VAL A 243 7.82 -18.93 2.92
C VAL A 243 6.77 -18.32 3.84
N LEU A 244 6.47 -17.02 3.68
CA LEU A 244 5.40 -16.37 4.45
C LEU A 244 4.03 -16.95 4.11
N LYS A 245 3.73 -17.11 2.82
CA LYS A 245 2.47 -17.69 2.36
C LYS A 245 2.23 -19.07 2.98
N GLU A 246 3.20 -19.98 2.88
CA GLU A 246 3.13 -21.33 3.47
C GLU A 246 2.93 -21.28 4.99
N ALA A 247 3.64 -20.39 5.69
CA ALA A 247 3.48 -20.25 7.13
C ALA A 247 2.09 -19.74 7.54
N PHE A 248 1.45 -18.88 6.74
CA PHE A 248 0.09 -18.42 6.97
C PHE A 248 -0.94 -19.50 6.63
N GLU A 249 -0.77 -20.22 5.51
CA GLU A 249 -1.63 -21.36 5.12
C GLU A 249 -1.66 -22.46 6.19
N GLU A 250 -0.51 -22.72 6.83
CA GLU A 250 -0.39 -23.72 7.88
C GLU A 250 -1.06 -23.28 9.21
N ARG A 251 -1.00 -21.98 9.53
CA ARG A 251 -1.31 -21.47 10.87
C ARG A 251 -2.58 -20.64 10.98
N MET A 252 -3.16 -20.21 9.86
CA MET A 252 -4.36 -19.37 9.80
C MET A 252 -5.40 -19.99 8.87
N LYS A 253 -6.66 -19.80 9.23
CA LYS A 253 -7.76 -20.10 8.32
C LYS A 253 -8.15 -18.80 7.62
N LEU A 254 -7.79 -18.65 6.36
CA LEU A 254 -8.00 -17.46 5.54
C LEU A 254 -8.92 -17.78 4.35
N ALA A 255 -9.68 -16.80 3.88
CA ALA A 255 -10.47 -16.94 2.65
C ALA A 255 -9.57 -17.03 1.41
N LYS A 256 -8.53 -16.21 1.36
CA LYS A 256 -7.57 -16.13 0.24
C LYS A 256 -6.23 -15.54 0.70
N ILE A 257 -5.15 -15.96 0.05
CA ILE A 257 -3.85 -15.28 0.14
C ILE A 257 -3.47 -14.76 -1.25
N VAL A 258 -3.16 -13.47 -1.34
CA VAL A 258 -2.69 -12.80 -2.56
C VAL A 258 -1.21 -12.50 -2.40
N VAL A 259 -0.41 -12.72 -3.45
CA VAL A 259 1.03 -12.39 -3.46
C VAL A 259 1.34 -11.60 -4.72
N LEU A 260 1.95 -10.42 -4.57
CA LEU A 260 2.32 -9.53 -5.69
C LEU A 260 3.75 -9.02 -5.52
N ASP A 261 4.37 -8.63 -6.64
CA ASP A 261 5.56 -7.79 -6.61
C ASP A 261 5.20 -6.36 -6.20
N THR A 262 6.10 -5.69 -5.48
CA THR A 262 5.91 -4.27 -5.14
C THR A 262 5.97 -3.38 -6.38
N ALA A 263 5.10 -2.36 -6.46
CA ALA A 263 5.18 -1.25 -7.40
C ALA A 263 6.34 -0.30 -7.03
N GLY A 264 6.50 0.81 -7.76
CA GLY A 264 7.69 1.64 -7.65
C GLY A 264 7.89 2.29 -6.29
N VAL A 265 6.88 2.95 -5.74
CA VAL A 265 6.96 3.58 -4.41
C VAL A 265 7.23 2.54 -3.34
N SER A 266 6.51 1.45 -3.37
CA SER A 266 6.68 0.34 -2.43
C SER A 266 8.08 -0.28 -2.54
N SER A 267 8.61 -0.47 -3.77
CA SER A 267 9.98 -0.96 -4.01
C SER A 267 11.04 0.00 -3.46
N MET A 268 10.83 1.32 -3.65
CA MET A 268 11.77 2.35 -3.16
C MET A 268 11.95 2.29 -1.64
N TYR A 269 10.86 2.07 -0.89
CA TYR A 269 10.90 2.01 0.56
C TYR A 269 11.22 0.61 1.09
N ALA A 270 10.72 -0.44 0.43
CA ALA A 270 10.98 -1.82 0.81
C ALA A 270 12.45 -2.23 0.61
N ASN A 271 13.11 -1.67 -0.39
CA ASN A 271 14.41 -2.07 -0.88
C ASN A 271 14.43 -3.55 -1.32
N ASP A 272 15.52 -3.98 -1.96
CA ASP A 272 15.71 -5.37 -2.36
C ASP A 272 15.58 -6.32 -1.15
N GLY A 273 14.64 -7.26 -1.22
CA GLY A 273 14.38 -8.23 -0.17
C GLY A 273 13.31 -7.83 0.88
N GLY A 274 12.69 -6.65 0.77
CA GLY A 274 11.61 -6.26 1.67
C GLY A 274 10.31 -7.02 1.43
N VAL A 275 9.54 -7.25 2.49
CA VAL A 275 8.20 -7.87 2.44
C VAL A 275 7.21 -7.04 3.24
N ILE A 276 6.00 -6.93 2.73
CA ILE A 276 4.89 -6.21 3.34
C ILE A 276 3.69 -7.15 3.35
N VAL A 277 2.96 -7.19 4.46
CA VAL A 277 1.78 -8.02 4.66
C VAL A 277 0.64 -7.13 5.14
N ALA A 278 -0.54 -7.30 4.58
CA ALA A 278 -1.77 -6.66 5.05
C ALA A 278 -2.90 -7.69 5.21
N VAL A 279 -3.79 -7.48 6.20
CA VAL A 279 -4.91 -8.35 6.50
C VAL A 279 -6.03 -7.62 7.25
#